data_8e25970de20e8b7fa407de97877c6a62
#
_entry.id   8e25970de20e8b7fa407de97877c6a62
#
_cell.length_a   1.000
_cell.length_b   1.000
_cell.length_c   1.000
_cell.angle_alpha   90.00
_cell.angle_beta   90.00
_cell.angle_gamma   90.00
#
_symmetry.space_group_name_H-M   'P 1'
#
loop_
_entity.id
_entity.type
_entity.pdbx_description
1 polymer ?
#
loop_
_entity_poly.entity_id
_entity_poly.type
_entity_poly.pdbx_seq_one_letter_code
_entity_poly.pdbx_strand_id
1 'polypeptide(L)'
;MKTPIKLEEEIPFGDIEIRTALAKDIPWIVSLDEKTTGQAKLQYWQELFVHFQQSRGVGRAFLVAEQQGRVVGFITGEVRAFEFGSEPCGWVFALNVDPEIRVHNVGTRLFETLCETFGQAGVDKVRTMLNRDNHLVLSFFRSLGMMAGPFIQLEKDLD
;
A
#
# COMPACT_ATOMS: atom_id res chain seq x y z
N MET A 1 46.69 -21.16 -7.19
CA MET A 1 46.01 -20.09 -7.94
C MET A 1 44.55 -20.09 -7.55
N LYS A 2 44.12 -19.11 -6.80
CA LYS A 2 42.70 -18.95 -6.46
C LYS A 2 42.04 -18.14 -7.58
N THR A 3 41.07 -18.74 -8.27
CA THR A 3 40.21 -18.05 -9.24
C THR A 3 39.45 -16.94 -8.53
N PRO A 4 39.45 -15.70 -9.03
CA PRO A 4 38.67 -14.65 -8.43
C PRO A 4 37.16 -14.98 -8.60
N ILE A 5 36.43 -14.91 -7.47
CA ILE A 5 34.97 -14.96 -7.45
C ILE A 5 34.51 -13.74 -8.26
N LYS A 6 33.89 -14.00 -9.42
CA LYS A 6 33.11 -12.95 -10.11
C LYS A 6 32.06 -12.47 -9.14
N LEU A 7 32.15 -11.25 -8.67
CA LEU A 7 31.06 -10.51 -8.11
C LEU A 7 30.01 -10.46 -9.22
N GLU A 8 28.82 -11.06 -8.99
CA GLU A 8 27.66 -10.87 -9.84
C GLU A 8 27.45 -9.36 -9.93
N GLU A 9 27.54 -8.84 -11.16
CA GLU A 9 27.20 -7.44 -11.43
C GLU A 9 25.79 -7.23 -10.90
N GLU A 10 25.63 -6.40 -9.88
CA GLU A 10 24.33 -5.91 -9.45
C GLU A 10 23.68 -5.29 -10.67
N ILE A 11 22.64 -5.94 -11.18
CA ILE A 11 21.79 -5.35 -12.22
C ILE A 11 21.26 -4.05 -11.62
N PRO A 12 21.58 -2.88 -12.18
CA PRO A 12 21.07 -1.64 -11.63
C PRO A 12 19.56 -1.74 -11.69
N PHE A 13 18.91 -1.76 -10.51
CA PHE A 13 17.46 -1.71 -10.42
C PHE A 13 17.00 -0.43 -11.09
N GLY A 14 16.25 -0.56 -12.20
CA GLY A 14 15.67 0.57 -12.89
C GLY A 14 14.85 1.42 -11.92
N ASP A 15 14.73 2.71 -12.21
CA ASP A 15 13.99 3.65 -11.37
C ASP A 15 12.57 3.14 -11.11
N ILE A 16 12.13 3.27 -9.87
CA ILE A 16 10.76 2.97 -9.46
C ILE A 16 9.93 4.23 -9.61
N GLU A 17 8.86 4.14 -10.37
CA GLU A 17 7.88 5.20 -10.54
C GLU A 17 6.63 4.91 -9.71
N ILE A 18 6.17 5.90 -8.94
CA ILE A 18 4.89 5.85 -8.25
C ILE A 18 3.87 6.61 -9.09
N ARG A 19 2.80 5.94 -9.47
CA ARG A 19 1.73 6.50 -10.29
C ARG A 19 0.36 5.98 -9.90
N THR A 20 -0.68 6.64 -10.38
CA THR A 20 -2.06 6.16 -10.23
C THR A 20 -2.24 4.81 -10.95
N ALA A 21 -2.97 3.90 -10.31
CA ALA A 21 -3.31 2.60 -10.89
C ALA A 21 -4.19 2.76 -12.14
N LEU A 22 -3.96 1.91 -13.11
CA LEU A 22 -4.73 1.78 -14.35
C LEU A 22 -5.40 0.40 -14.40
N ALA A 23 -6.43 0.25 -15.22
CA ALA A 23 -7.13 -1.03 -15.38
C ALA A 23 -6.18 -2.19 -15.74
N LYS A 24 -5.16 -1.92 -16.54
CA LYS A 24 -4.13 -2.91 -16.92
C LYS A 24 -3.30 -3.44 -15.75
N ASP A 25 -3.28 -2.72 -14.63
CA ASP A 25 -2.49 -3.10 -13.44
C ASP A 25 -3.20 -4.13 -12.55
N ILE A 26 -4.51 -4.30 -12.71
CA ILE A 26 -5.31 -5.19 -11.85
C ILE A 26 -4.76 -6.61 -11.77
N PRO A 27 -4.37 -7.27 -12.88
CA PRO A 27 -3.77 -8.62 -12.79
C PRO A 27 -2.51 -8.68 -11.91
N TRP A 28 -1.67 -7.65 -11.95
CA TRP A 28 -0.49 -7.55 -11.10
C TRP A 28 -0.85 -7.37 -9.62
N ILE A 29 -1.83 -6.52 -9.35
CA ILE A 29 -2.33 -6.24 -7.98
C ILE A 29 -2.91 -7.52 -7.38
N VAL A 30 -3.73 -8.26 -8.14
CA VAL A 30 -4.28 -9.56 -7.72
C VAL A 30 -3.16 -10.55 -7.40
N SER A 31 -2.15 -10.65 -8.25
CA SER A 31 -1.01 -11.54 -8.03
C SER A 31 -0.19 -11.17 -6.80
N LEU A 32 0.06 -9.88 -6.57
CA LEU A 32 0.80 -9.41 -5.39
C LEU A 32 0.02 -9.67 -4.09
N ASP A 33 -1.28 -9.44 -4.11
CA ASP A 33 -2.15 -9.72 -2.97
C ASP A 33 -2.24 -11.23 -2.69
N GLU A 34 -2.37 -12.06 -3.71
CA GLU A 34 -2.39 -13.52 -3.59
C GLU A 34 -1.10 -14.07 -2.95
N LYS A 35 0.06 -13.55 -3.32
CA LYS A 35 1.34 -13.92 -2.70
C LYS A 35 1.37 -13.69 -1.19
N THR A 36 0.64 -12.70 -0.71
CA THR A 36 0.59 -12.32 0.71
C THR A 36 -0.54 -13.01 1.47
N THR A 37 -1.72 -13.11 0.85
CA THR A 37 -2.95 -13.58 1.50
C THR A 37 -3.31 -15.03 1.17
N GLY A 38 -2.72 -15.59 0.12
CA GLY A 38 -3.04 -16.92 -0.39
C GLY A 38 -4.35 -16.99 -1.18
N GLN A 39 -4.98 -15.86 -1.47
CA GLN A 39 -6.26 -15.79 -2.17
C GLN A 39 -6.22 -14.82 -3.35
N ALA A 40 -6.57 -15.31 -4.53
CA ALA A 40 -6.81 -14.46 -5.68
C ALA A 40 -8.21 -13.83 -5.58
N LYS A 41 -8.27 -12.51 -5.50
CA LYS A 41 -9.52 -11.76 -5.28
C LYS A 41 -9.79 -10.82 -6.45
N LEU A 42 -9.86 -11.36 -7.68
CA LEU A 42 -9.98 -10.56 -8.91
C LEU A 42 -11.20 -9.64 -8.88
N GLN A 43 -12.38 -10.18 -8.55
CA GLN A 43 -13.62 -9.39 -8.52
C GLN A 43 -13.52 -8.24 -7.50
N TYR A 44 -13.02 -8.53 -6.30
CA TYR A 44 -12.82 -7.51 -5.26
C TYR A 44 -11.94 -6.35 -5.75
N TRP A 45 -10.81 -6.64 -6.37
CA TRP A 45 -9.89 -5.61 -6.86
C TRP A 45 -10.45 -4.83 -8.05
N GLN A 46 -11.21 -5.48 -8.93
CA GLN A 46 -11.91 -4.82 -10.02
C GLN A 46 -12.97 -3.84 -9.49
N GLU A 47 -13.79 -4.26 -8.55
CA GLU A 47 -14.83 -3.42 -7.93
C GLU A 47 -14.21 -2.24 -7.17
N LEU A 48 -13.15 -2.49 -6.41
CA LEU A 48 -12.43 -1.44 -5.70
C LEU A 48 -11.83 -0.42 -6.67
N PHE A 49 -11.22 -0.87 -7.75
CA PHE A 49 -10.68 0.00 -8.77
C PHE A 49 -11.76 0.90 -9.40
N VAL A 50 -12.90 0.35 -9.75
CA VAL A 50 -14.05 1.11 -10.27
C VAL A 50 -14.52 2.15 -9.25
N HIS A 51 -14.64 1.78 -7.98
CA HIS A 51 -15.00 2.69 -6.91
C HIS A 51 -14.05 3.91 -6.82
N PHE A 52 -12.74 3.67 -6.91
CA PHE A 52 -11.73 4.74 -6.89
C PHE A 52 -11.74 5.59 -8.17
N GLN A 53 -12.12 5.02 -9.32
CA GLN A 53 -12.23 5.75 -10.58
C GLN A 53 -13.45 6.68 -10.64
N GLN A 54 -14.59 6.25 -10.13
CA GLN A 54 -15.84 7.02 -10.16
C GLN A 54 -15.79 8.26 -9.28
N SER A 55 -14.92 8.26 -8.30
CA SER A 55 -14.75 9.37 -7.37
C SER A 55 -13.37 9.97 -7.51
N ARG A 56 -13.05 10.53 -8.66
CA ARG A 56 -11.85 11.35 -8.88
C ARG A 56 -11.91 12.64 -8.05
N GLY A 57 -12.23 12.50 -6.78
CA GLY A 57 -12.25 13.57 -5.81
C GLY A 57 -10.95 13.62 -5.04
N VAL A 58 -10.68 14.78 -4.50
CA VAL A 58 -9.61 15.00 -3.54
C VAL A 58 -9.79 13.99 -2.39
N GLY A 59 -8.73 13.25 -2.05
CA GLY A 59 -8.74 12.37 -0.89
C GLY A 59 -8.96 10.89 -1.16
N ARG A 60 -8.90 10.43 -2.41
CA ARG A 60 -8.85 9.01 -2.76
C ARG A 60 -7.64 8.72 -3.61
N ALA A 61 -6.93 7.66 -3.32
CA ALA A 61 -5.79 7.25 -4.12
C ALA A 61 -5.66 5.73 -4.20
N PHE A 62 -5.44 5.25 -5.40
CA PHE A 62 -5.00 3.91 -5.69
C PHE A 62 -3.70 4.04 -6.50
N LEU A 63 -2.57 3.79 -5.84
CA LEU A 63 -1.25 4.00 -6.40
C LEU A 63 -0.54 2.67 -6.62
N VAL A 64 0.25 2.62 -7.67
CA VAL A 64 1.15 1.51 -7.95
C VAL A 64 2.60 2.00 -8.03
N ALA A 65 3.51 1.13 -7.67
CA ALA A 65 4.93 1.28 -7.94
C ALA A 65 5.29 0.43 -9.15
N GLU A 66 5.80 1.06 -10.19
CA GLU A 66 6.22 0.41 -11.43
C GLU A 66 7.73 0.43 -11.56
N GLN A 67 8.28 -0.70 -11.96
CA GLN A 67 9.69 -0.86 -12.30
C GLN A 67 9.79 -1.62 -13.62
N GLN A 68 10.41 -1.00 -14.63
CA GLN A 68 10.61 -1.61 -15.95
C GLN A 68 9.32 -2.21 -16.56
N GLY A 69 8.21 -1.48 -16.46
CA GLY A 69 6.91 -1.89 -17.00
C GLY A 69 6.16 -2.93 -16.15
N ARG A 70 6.67 -3.30 -14.99
CA ARG A 70 6.07 -4.25 -14.07
C ARG A 70 5.61 -3.56 -12.79
N VAL A 71 4.41 -3.84 -12.34
CA VAL A 71 3.93 -3.38 -11.02
C VAL A 71 4.57 -4.25 -9.93
N VAL A 72 5.28 -3.59 -9.03
CA VAL A 72 6.04 -4.23 -7.94
C VAL A 72 5.49 -3.92 -6.55
N GLY A 73 4.49 -3.07 -6.49
CA GLY A 73 3.79 -2.74 -5.25
C GLY A 73 2.58 -1.85 -5.51
N PHE A 74 1.69 -1.77 -4.53
CA PHE A 74 0.53 -0.89 -4.59
C PHE A 74 0.11 -0.44 -3.18
N ILE A 75 -0.62 0.66 -3.13
CA ILE A 75 -1.27 1.16 -1.92
C ILE A 75 -2.62 1.76 -2.28
N THR A 76 -3.61 1.56 -1.40
CA THR A 76 -4.93 2.20 -1.52
C THR A 76 -5.32 2.89 -0.23
N GLY A 77 -6.00 4.01 -0.35
CA GLY A 77 -6.52 4.72 0.78
C GLY A 77 -7.49 5.83 0.38
N GLU A 78 -8.27 6.27 1.32
CA GLU A 78 -9.19 7.40 1.13
C GLU A 78 -9.36 8.21 2.41
N VAL A 79 -9.70 9.48 2.25
CA VAL A 79 -10.14 10.33 3.35
C VAL A 79 -11.53 9.92 3.78
N ARG A 80 -11.70 9.72 5.08
CA ARG A 80 -12.99 9.48 5.72
C ARG A 80 -13.30 10.60 6.70
N ALA A 81 -14.54 11.03 6.70
CA ALA A 81 -14.99 12.19 7.47
C ALA A 81 -15.96 11.78 8.56
N PHE A 82 -15.69 12.24 9.77
CA PHE A 82 -16.56 12.15 10.93
C PHE A 82 -16.95 10.74 11.41
N GLU A 83 -16.34 9.70 10.87
CA GLU A 83 -16.53 8.34 11.36
C GLU A 83 -15.93 8.18 12.78
N PHE A 84 -16.62 7.43 13.63
CA PHE A 84 -16.21 7.18 15.02
C PHE A 84 -16.03 8.47 15.87
N GLY A 85 -16.72 9.55 15.52
CA GLY A 85 -16.56 10.83 16.21
C GLY A 85 -15.21 11.52 15.95
N SER A 86 -14.53 11.14 14.88
CA SER A 86 -13.22 11.66 14.49
C SER A 86 -13.36 12.78 13.46
N GLU A 87 -12.45 13.74 13.51
CA GLU A 87 -12.24 14.68 12.41
C GLU A 87 -11.82 13.92 11.12
N PRO A 88 -12.00 14.53 9.93
CA PRO A 88 -11.56 13.91 8.69
C PRO A 88 -10.10 13.47 8.76
N CYS A 89 -9.82 12.26 8.34
CA CYS A 89 -8.47 11.70 8.30
C CYS A 89 -8.32 10.74 7.11
N GLY A 90 -7.08 10.51 6.68
CA GLY A 90 -6.77 9.51 5.67
C GLY A 90 -6.75 8.11 6.27
N TRP A 91 -7.26 7.13 5.54
CA TRP A 91 -7.20 5.72 5.89
C TRP A 91 -6.47 4.92 4.82
N VAL A 92 -5.48 4.16 5.23
CA VAL A 92 -4.80 3.16 4.38
C VAL A 92 -5.54 1.84 4.51
N PHE A 93 -6.01 1.29 3.38
CA PHE A 93 -6.75 0.02 3.36
C PHE A 93 -5.91 -1.16 2.95
N ALA A 94 -4.96 -0.97 2.05
CA ALA A 94 -4.05 -2.01 1.61
C ALA A 94 -2.72 -1.41 1.20
N LEU A 95 -1.66 -2.14 1.52
CA LEU A 95 -0.30 -1.88 1.09
C LEU A 95 0.38 -3.22 0.84
N ASN A 96 0.90 -3.41 -0.34
CA ASN A 96 1.60 -4.63 -0.69
C ASN A 96 2.81 -4.32 -1.58
N VAL A 97 3.91 -5.00 -1.34
CA VAL A 97 5.14 -4.88 -2.13
C VAL A 97 5.65 -6.29 -2.43
N ASP A 98 6.12 -6.49 -3.65
CA ASP A 98 6.75 -7.76 -4.03
C ASP A 98 7.87 -8.09 -3.04
N PRO A 99 7.83 -9.27 -2.40
CA PRO A 99 8.85 -9.66 -1.43
C PRO A 99 10.28 -9.62 -1.95
N GLU A 100 10.46 -9.83 -3.25
CA GLU A 100 11.77 -9.79 -3.91
C GLU A 100 12.35 -8.37 -4.03
N ILE A 101 11.52 -7.33 -3.87
CA ILE A 101 11.87 -5.92 -4.11
C ILE A 101 11.76 -5.06 -2.84
N ARG A 102 11.46 -5.65 -1.69
CA ARG A 102 11.26 -4.93 -0.41
C ARG A 102 12.44 -4.08 0.05
N VAL A 103 13.64 -4.43 -0.35
CA VAL A 103 14.88 -3.73 0.04
C VAL A 103 15.04 -2.34 -0.57
N HIS A 104 14.14 -1.90 -1.47
CA HIS A 104 14.28 -0.65 -2.23
C HIS A 104 13.35 0.48 -1.75
N ASN A 105 12.86 0.41 -0.53
CA ASN A 105 11.97 1.43 0.07
C ASN A 105 10.67 1.67 -0.74
N VAL A 106 10.22 0.71 -1.51
CA VAL A 106 9.01 0.82 -2.33
C VAL A 106 7.78 1.11 -1.46
N GLY A 107 7.61 0.37 -0.38
CA GLY A 107 6.51 0.56 0.56
C GLY A 107 6.51 1.96 1.19
N THR A 108 7.68 2.44 1.59
CA THR A 108 7.86 3.80 2.14
C THR A 108 7.46 4.86 1.13
N ARG A 109 7.94 4.76 -0.11
CA ARG A 109 7.59 5.71 -1.18
C ARG A 109 6.10 5.71 -1.51
N LEU A 110 5.48 4.54 -1.58
CA LEU A 110 4.03 4.41 -1.77
C LEU A 110 3.27 5.12 -0.63
N PHE A 111 3.65 4.85 0.60
CA PHE A 111 3.01 5.45 1.78
C PHE A 111 3.20 6.98 1.82
N GLU A 112 4.40 7.47 1.58
CA GLU A 112 4.69 8.91 1.55
C GLU A 112 3.87 9.62 0.46
N THR A 113 3.80 9.06 -0.75
CA THR A 113 2.99 9.61 -1.84
C THR A 113 1.50 9.62 -1.49
N LEU A 114 1.01 8.59 -0.82
CA LEU A 114 -0.38 8.58 -0.33
C LEU A 114 -0.61 9.65 0.75
N CYS A 115 0.33 9.83 1.68
CA CYS A 115 0.26 10.88 2.69
C CYS A 115 0.26 12.29 2.08
N GLU A 116 1.03 12.51 1.02
CA GLU A 116 0.99 13.77 0.27
C GLU A 116 -0.40 14.01 -0.34
N THR A 117 -1.00 12.98 -0.92
CA THR A 117 -2.37 13.04 -1.46
C THR A 117 -3.38 13.42 -0.37
N PHE A 118 -3.26 12.83 0.80
CA PHE A 118 -4.12 13.16 1.95
C PHE A 118 -3.88 14.60 2.45
N GLY A 119 -2.64 15.03 2.52
CA GLY A 119 -2.28 16.41 2.88
C GLY A 119 -2.88 17.43 1.92
N GLN A 120 -2.88 17.15 0.62
CA GLN A 120 -3.52 17.98 -0.41
C GLN A 120 -5.04 18.02 -0.23
N ALA A 121 -5.64 16.98 0.33
CA ALA A 121 -7.06 16.93 0.70
C ALA A 121 -7.38 17.68 2.00
N GLY A 122 -6.38 18.28 2.66
CA GLY A 122 -6.56 19.09 3.85
C GLY A 122 -6.63 18.32 5.15
N VAL A 123 -6.29 17.02 5.17
CA VAL A 123 -6.21 16.25 6.42
C VAL A 123 -4.77 16.18 6.93
N ASP A 124 -4.62 16.09 8.23
CA ASP A 124 -3.34 16.11 8.93
C ASP A 124 -3.03 14.78 9.65
N LYS A 125 -3.87 13.79 9.46
CA LYS A 125 -3.74 12.49 10.11
C LYS A 125 -4.01 11.34 9.15
N VAL A 126 -3.20 10.30 9.25
CA VAL A 126 -3.38 9.03 8.55
C VAL A 126 -3.55 7.90 9.56
N ARG A 127 -4.44 6.98 9.26
CA ARG A 127 -4.73 5.79 10.06
C ARG A 127 -4.69 4.53 9.22
N THR A 128 -4.42 3.43 9.87
CA THR A 128 -4.57 2.09 9.31
C THR A 128 -4.99 1.10 10.38
N MET A 129 -5.35 -0.09 9.97
CA MET A 129 -5.62 -1.21 10.87
C MET A 129 -4.80 -2.42 10.39
N LEU A 130 -4.22 -3.14 11.34
CA LEU A 130 -3.42 -4.32 11.05
C LEU A 130 -3.63 -5.39 12.12
N ASN A 131 -3.34 -6.64 11.76
CA ASN A 131 -3.36 -7.71 12.74
C ASN A 131 -2.24 -7.49 13.76
N ARG A 132 -2.60 -7.57 15.04
CA ARG A 132 -1.68 -7.35 16.17
C ARG A 132 -0.46 -8.26 16.11
N ASP A 133 -0.61 -9.49 15.60
CA ASP A 133 0.45 -10.49 15.51
C ASP A 133 1.33 -10.34 14.26
N ASN A 134 0.96 -9.43 13.35
CA ASN A 134 1.78 -9.14 12.17
C ASN A 134 2.91 -8.17 12.51
N HIS A 135 3.95 -8.69 13.15
CA HIS A 135 5.08 -7.90 13.64
C HIS A 135 5.86 -7.19 12.52
N LEU A 136 5.93 -7.80 11.35
CA LEU A 136 6.63 -7.20 10.20
C LEU A 136 5.93 -5.92 9.73
N VAL A 137 4.63 -5.98 9.52
CA VAL A 137 3.81 -4.84 9.10
C VAL A 137 3.76 -3.77 10.20
N LEU A 138 3.63 -4.19 11.46
CA LEU A 138 3.66 -3.27 12.60
C LEU A 138 4.99 -2.50 12.67
N SER A 139 6.12 -3.20 12.53
CA SER A 139 7.45 -2.57 12.52
C SER A 139 7.62 -1.61 11.36
N PHE A 140 7.10 -1.96 10.19
CA PHE A 140 7.12 -1.08 9.03
C PHE A 140 6.39 0.24 9.30
N PHE A 141 5.13 0.20 9.73
CA PHE A 141 4.38 1.43 10.02
C PHE A 141 4.96 2.23 11.19
N ARG A 142 5.51 1.57 12.19
CA ARG A 142 6.23 2.27 13.27
C ARG A 142 7.48 3.00 12.77
N SER A 143 8.21 2.43 11.82
CA SER A 143 9.37 3.09 11.22
C SER A 143 8.98 4.37 10.45
N LEU A 144 7.73 4.47 10.02
CA LEU A 144 7.15 5.64 9.36
C LEU A 144 6.51 6.65 10.35
N GLY A 145 6.69 6.44 11.65
CA GLY A 145 6.18 7.32 12.71
C GLY A 145 4.75 7.05 13.15
N MET A 146 4.13 5.95 12.71
CA MET A 146 2.79 5.58 13.16
C MET A 146 2.83 4.93 14.55
N MET A 147 1.89 5.30 15.39
CA MET A 147 1.74 4.80 16.74
C MET A 147 0.29 4.40 17.00
N ALA A 148 0.06 3.61 18.06
CA ALA A 148 -1.29 3.27 18.48
C ALA A 148 -2.09 4.55 18.78
N GLY A 149 -3.25 4.65 18.14
CA GLY A 149 -4.20 5.74 18.36
C GLY A 149 -5.15 5.49 19.54
N PRO A 150 -6.08 6.41 19.80
CA PRO A 150 -7.00 6.33 20.94
C PRO A 150 -8.20 5.41 20.70
N PHE A 151 -8.31 4.78 19.53
CA PHE A 151 -9.43 3.92 19.15
C PHE A 151 -9.04 2.46 19.30
N ILE A 152 -10.02 1.63 19.62
CA ILE A 152 -9.88 0.17 19.61
C ILE A 152 -10.93 -0.42 18.65
N GLN A 153 -10.59 -1.56 18.05
CA GLN A 153 -11.49 -2.33 17.22
C GLN A 153 -12.23 -3.35 18.11
N LEU A 154 -13.54 -3.48 17.93
CA LEU A 154 -14.38 -4.48 18.60
C LEU A 154 -14.96 -5.43 17.55
N GLU A 155 -15.06 -6.72 17.91
CA GLU A 155 -15.59 -7.77 17.05
C GLU A 155 -16.70 -8.54 17.75
N LYS A 156 -17.64 -9.02 16.95
CA LYS A 156 -18.64 -9.99 17.37
C LYS A 156 -18.88 -10.95 16.22
N ASP A 157 -18.81 -12.25 16.49
CA ASP A 157 -19.21 -13.27 15.53
C ASP A 157 -20.73 -13.20 15.29
N LEU A 158 -21.12 -13.36 14.04
CA LEU A 158 -22.53 -13.45 13.66
C LEU A 158 -22.85 -14.90 13.37
N ASP A 159 -23.93 -15.40 13.99
CA ASP A 159 -24.45 -16.76 13.82
C ASP A 159 -25.11 -16.93 12.43
#